data_d47f0801cb50ef671cf21f9e9e687807
#
_entry.id   d47f0801cb50ef671cf21f9e9e687807
#
_cell.length_a   1.000
_cell.length_b   1.000
_cell.length_c   1.000
_cell.angle_alpha   90.00
_cell.angle_beta   90.00
_cell.angle_gamma   90.00
#
_symmetry.space_group_name_H-M   'P 1'
#
loop_
_entity.id
_entity.type
_entity.pdbx_description
1 polymer ?
#
loop_
_entity_poly.entity_id
_entity_poly.type
_entity_poly.pdbx_seq_one_letter_code
_entity_poly.pdbx_strand_id
1 'polypeptide(L)'
;MFNPHFSGNLGGIYGLGLTKTKEDLFESMIESLTFESRRILEGCKKIKKGSCDKVWVGGGAARSEKWMQLRADIWGCRVERMQNIEVSSVGAALLAAVKVELYQDIKSAARSMLHIRDSYEPSKDISYRYELKYRQYLELVSNGIKTRGGSA
;
A
#
# COMPACT_ATOMS: atom_id res chain seq x y z
N MET A 1 12.55 9.40 -8.90
CA MET A 1 11.54 8.35 -8.60
C MET A 1 12.26 7.04 -8.30
N PHE A 2 11.84 6.32 -7.30
CA PHE A 2 12.42 5.03 -6.90
C PHE A 2 11.58 3.88 -7.48
N ASN A 3 12.23 2.78 -7.91
CA ASN A 3 11.56 1.56 -8.33
C ASN A 3 11.96 0.43 -7.36
N PRO A 4 11.06 -0.02 -6.47
CA PRO A 4 11.37 -1.02 -5.45
C PRO A 4 11.57 -2.43 -6.00
N HIS A 5 11.01 -2.74 -7.17
CA HIS A 5 11.11 -4.01 -7.89
C HIS A 5 10.95 -5.27 -7.02
N PHE A 6 9.75 -5.48 -6.48
CA PHE A 6 9.45 -6.63 -5.59
C PHE A 6 9.55 -8.01 -6.26
N SER A 7 9.73 -8.08 -7.57
CA SER A 7 9.79 -9.34 -8.34
C SER A 7 11.20 -9.95 -8.49
N GLY A 8 12.14 -9.61 -7.60
CA GLY A 8 13.47 -10.23 -7.56
C GLY A 8 14.55 -9.60 -8.45
N ASN A 9 14.23 -8.54 -9.19
CA ASN A 9 15.20 -7.76 -9.94
C ASN A 9 15.73 -6.58 -9.10
N LEU A 10 16.87 -6.02 -9.52
CA LEU A 10 17.43 -4.85 -8.83
C LEU A 10 16.52 -3.62 -9.01
N GLY A 11 16.19 -2.97 -7.91
CA GLY A 11 15.52 -1.68 -7.92
C GLY A 11 16.41 -0.58 -8.49
N GLY A 12 15.88 0.63 -8.66
CA GLY A 12 16.63 1.76 -9.20
C GLY A 12 16.08 3.11 -8.75
N ILE A 13 16.92 4.12 -8.82
CA ILE A 13 16.53 5.53 -8.63
C ILE A 13 16.68 6.23 -9.97
N TYR A 14 15.61 6.87 -10.43
CA TYR A 14 15.55 7.56 -11.71
C TYR A 14 15.33 9.05 -11.52
N GLY A 15 15.96 9.87 -12.38
CA GLY A 15 15.84 11.33 -12.34
C GLY A 15 16.58 11.96 -11.17
N LEU A 16 17.70 11.37 -10.74
CA LEU A 16 18.58 11.94 -9.74
C LEU A 16 19.38 13.08 -10.36
N GLY A 17 19.11 14.31 -9.93
CA GLY A 17 19.83 15.51 -10.31
C GLY A 17 20.69 16.03 -9.17
N LEU A 18 21.62 16.94 -9.47
CA LEU A 18 22.57 17.51 -8.51
C LEU A 18 21.91 18.31 -7.37
N THR A 19 20.70 18.78 -7.57
CA THR A 19 19.93 19.56 -6.57
C THR A 19 19.09 18.70 -5.63
N LYS A 20 19.11 17.37 -5.81
CA LYS A 20 18.28 16.45 -5.00
C LYS A 20 18.91 16.19 -3.64
N THR A 21 18.09 16.31 -2.60
CA THR A 21 18.48 16.09 -1.21
C THR A 21 18.19 14.64 -0.78
N LYS A 22 18.69 14.25 0.39
CA LYS A 22 18.35 12.95 0.99
C LYS A 22 16.85 12.85 1.34
N GLU A 23 16.23 13.98 1.69
CA GLU A 23 14.79 14.07 1.99
C GLU A 23 13.96 13.79 0.72
N ASP A 24 14.35 14.37 -0.43
CA ASP A 24 13.75 14.08 -1.74
C ASP A 24 13.83 12.56 -2.08
N LEU A 25 14.99 11.94 -1.77
CA LEU A 25 15.16 10.50 -2.00
C LEU A 25 14.24 9.69 -1.12
N PHE A 26 14.17 10.00 0.17
CA PHE A 26 13.30 9.31 1.11
C PHE A 26 11.82 9.45 0.73
N GLU A 27 11.38 10.68 0.38
CA GLU A 27 10.02 10.93 -0.10
C GLU A 27 9.71 10.09 -1.35
N SER A 28 10.63 10.06 -2.32
CA SER A 28 10.46 9.27 -3.54
C SER A 28 10.35 7.76 -3.27
N MET A 29 11.05 7.25 -2.25
CA MET A 29 10.93 5.85 -1.82
C MET A 29 9.56 5.56 -1.24
N ILE A 30 9.05 6.39 -0.32
CA ILE A 30 7.74 6.23 0.30
C ILE A 30 6.61 6.34 -0.74
N GLU A 31 6.68 7.33 -1.65
CA GLU A 31 5.73 7.46 -2.77
C GLU A 31 5.73 6.20 -3.64
N SER A 32 6.91 5.72 -4.03
CA SER A 32 7.02 4.57 -4.94
C SER A 32 6.56 3.26 -4.31
N LEU A 33 6.82 3.03 -3.02
CA LEU A 33 6.25 1.91 -2.26
C LEU A 33 4.72 1.98 -2.22
N THR A 34 4.19 3.19 -2.13
CA THR A 34 2.74 3.42 -2.13
C THR A 34 2.14 3.23 -3.53
N PHE A 35 2.84 3.61 -4.59
CA PHE A 35 2.45 3.31 -5.98
C PHE A 35 2.45 1.81 -6.26
N GLU A 36 3.47 1.09 -5.80
CA GLU A 36 3.52 -0.37 -5.99
C GLU A 36 2.38 -1.07 -5.26
N SER A 37 2.06 -0.66 -4.04
CA SER A 37 0.89 -1.18 -3.33
C SER A 37 -0.43 -0.83 -4.01
N ARG A 38 -0.55 0.35 -4.65
CA ARG A 38 -1.69 0.69 -5.51
C ARG A 38 -1.80 -0.27 -6.70
N ARG A 39 -0.69 -0.56 -7.37
CA ARG A 39 -0.65 -1.50 -8.51
C ARG A 39 -1.17 -2.88 -8.11
N ILE A 40 -0.76 -3.37 -6.93
CA ILE A 40 -1.26 -4.64 -6.38
C ILE A 40 -2.76 -4.54 -6.09
N LEU A 41 -3.22 -3.46 -5.46
CA LEU A 41 -4.63 -3.23 -5.14
C LEU A 41 -5.51 -3.19 -6.40
N GLU A 42 -5.04 -2.56 -7.48
CA GLU A 42 -5.73 -2.54 -8.77
C GLU A 42 -5.82 -3.95 -9.38
N GLY A 43 -4.77 -4.76 -9.23
CA GLY A 43 -4.80 -6.18 -9.61
C GLY A 43 -5.87 -6.96 -8.85
N CYS A 44 -5.96 -6.77 -7.53
CA CYS A 44 -6.99 -7.39 -6.70
C CYS A 44 -8.41 -6.96 -7.08
N LYS A 45 -8.61 -5.66 -7.40
CA LYS A 45 -9.91 -5.14 -7.87
C LYS A 45 -10.37 -5.82 -9.16
N LYS A 46 -9.45 -6.04 -10.12
CA LYS A 46 -9.76 -6.75 -11.39
C LYS A 46 -10.20 -8.19 -11.14
N ILE A 47 -9.55 -8.92 -10.25
CA ILE A 47 -9.90 -10.30 -9.91
C ILE A 47 -11.27 -10.37 -9.24
N LYS A 48 -11.54 -9.49 -8.30
CA LYS A 48 -12.79 -9.48 -7.51
C LYS A 48 -13.99 -8.93 -8.26
N LYS A 49 -13.81 -8.30 -9.43
CA LYS A 49 -14.88 -7.63 -10.22
C LYS A 49 -15.72 -6.66 -9.38
N GLY A 50 -15.07 -5.83 -8.54
CA GLY A 50 -15.79 -4.91 -7.64
C GLY A 50 -15.01 -3.65 -7.32
N SER A 51 -15.72 -2.63 -6.82
CA SER A 51 -15.11 -1.45 -6.23
C SER A 51 -14.43 -1.83 -4.89
N CYS A 52 -13.38 -1.11 -4.56
CA CYS A 52 -12.77 -1.17 -3.24
C CYS A 52 -12.86 0.23 -2.65
N ASP A 53 -13.93 0.48 -1.91
CA ASP A 53 -14.26 1.81 -1.40
C ASP A 53 -13.39 2.14 -0.17
N LYS A 54 -12.88 1.10 0.51
CA LYS A 54 -12.00 1.25 1.67
C LYS A 54 -10.98 0.13 1.79
N VAL A 55 -9.83 0.45 2.39
CA VAL A 55 -8.74 -0.48 2.66
C VAL A 55 -8.33 -0.39 4.13
N TRP A 56 -8.28 -1.53 4.81
CA TRP A 56 -7.75 -1.62 6.16
C TRP A 56 -6.24 -1.79 6.13
N VAL A 57 -5.55 -1.01 6.96
CA VAL A 57 -4.08 -0.99 7.02
C VAL A 57 -3.62 -1.27 8.45
N GLY A 58 -2.70 -2.21 8.56
CA GLY A 58 -1.95 -2.53 9.77
C GLY A 58 -0.45 -2.64 9.48
N GLY A 59 0.30 -3.10 10.46
CA GLY A 59 1.76 -3.20 10.38
C GLY A 59 2.50 -1.92 10.73
N GLY A 60 3.83 -1.99 10.79
CA GLY A 60 4.70 -0.89 11.24
C GLY A 60 4.51 0.43 10.49
N ALA A 61 4.28 0.34 9.17
CA ALA A 61 4.05 1.51 8.33
C ALA A 61 2.75 2.28 8.65
N ALA A 62 1.78 1.64 9.32
CA ALA A 62 0.55 2.29 9.76
C ALA A 62 0.76 3.25 10.94
N ARG A 63 1.95 3.26 11.57
CA ARG A 63 2.28 4.20 12.65
C ARG A 63 2.39 5.65 12.16
N SER A 64 2.75 5.87 10.91
CA SER A 64 2.90 7.20 10.33
C SER A 64 1.57 7.72 9.78
N GLU A 65 1.00 8.75 10.40
CA GLU A 65 -0.22 9.41 9.95
C GLU A 65 -0.05 10.03 8.56
N LYS A 66 1.11 10.65 8.31
CA LYS A 66 1.44 11.21 6.99
C LYS A 66 1.42 10.14 5.91
N TRP A 67 1.95 8.94 6.20
CA TRP A 67 1.93 7.85 5.23
C TRP A 67 0.53 7.24 5.06
N MET A 68 -0.29 7.25 6.11
CA MET A 68 -1.69 6.83 6.01
C MET A 68 -2.50 7.76 5.09
N GLN A 69 -2.35 9.10 5.25
CA GLN A 69 -2.97 10.06 4.36
C GLN A 69 -2.46 9.94 2.92
N LEU A 70 -1.14 9.79 2.73
CA LEU A 70 -0.52 9.57 1.42
C LEU A 70 -1.10 8.34 0.71
N ARG A 71 -1.36 7.25 1.44
CA ARG A 71 -2.03 6.06 0.89
C ARG A 71 -3.44 6.37 0.42
N ALA A 72 -4.23 7.09 1.22
CA ALA A 72 -5.57 7.49 0.81
C ALA A 72 -5.53 8.30 -0.50
N ASP A 73 -4.63 9.28 -0.58
CA ASP A 73 -4.47 10.15 -1.74
C ASP A 73 -4.00 9.40 -2.99
N ILE A 74 -3.03 8.48 -2.85
CA ILE A 74 -2.49 7.70 -3.97
C ILE A 74 -3.44 6.58 -4.40
N TRP A 75 -4.09 5.88 -3.46
CA TRP A 75 -5.00 4.77 -3.77
C TRP A 75 -6.38 5.25 -4.23
N GLY A 76 -6.71 6.53 -3.97
CA GLY A 76 -7.98 7.13 -4.33
C GLY A 76 -9.19 6.48 -3.64
N CYS A 77 -8.99 5.99 -2.42
CA CYS A 77 -10.03 5.37 -1.62
C CYS A 77 -9.78 5.60 -0.13
N ARG A 78 -10.84 5.44 0.68
CA ARG A 78 -10.73 5.54 2.13
C ARG A 78 -9.75 4.52 2.69
N VAL A 79 -8.84 4.97 3.56
CA VAL A 79 -7.88 4.12 4.28
C VAL A 79 -8.24 4.13 5.75
N GLU A 80 -8.44 2.96 6.34
CA GLU A 80 -8.78 2.78 7.75
C GLU A 80 -7.59 2.11 8.46
N ARG A 81 -7.06 2.77 9.49
CA ARG A 81 -5.98 2.24 10.33
C ARG A 81 -6.56 1.37 11.43
N MET A 82 -6.04 0.14 11.53
CA MET A 82 -6.40 -0.76 12.62
C MET A 82 -5.90 -0.23 13.97
N GLN A 83 -6.71 -0.38 15.02
CA GLN A 83 -6.31 -0.02 16.38
C GLN A 83 -5.11 -0.86 16.84
N ASN A 84 -5.16 -2.16 16.63
CA ASN A 84 -4.01 -3.02 16.78
C ASN A 84 -3.30 -3.18 15.45
N ILE A 85 -2.10 -2.60 15.34
CA ILE A 85 -1.29 -2.64 14.11
C ILE A 85 -0.55 -3.96 13.91
N GLU A 86 -0.43 -4.80 14.93
CA GLU A 86 0.24 -6.11 14.86
C GLU A 86 -0.71 -7.17 14.27
N VAL A 87 -1.11 -6.96 13.02
CA VAL A 87 -2.17 -7.73 12.34
C VAL A 87 -1.90 -9.22 12.25
N SER A 88 -0.62 -9.64 12.17
CA SER A 88 -0.26 -11.06 12.18
C SER A 88 -0.57 -11.74 13.51
N SER A 89 -0.23 -11.08 14.63
CA SER A 89 -0.54 -11.57 15.97
C SER A 89 -2.04 -11.60 16.23
N VAL A 90 -2.76 -10.58 15.75
CA VAL A 90 -4.23 -10.54 15.83
C VAL A 90 -4.84 -11.69 15.02
N GLY A 91 -4.33 -11.96 13.81
CA GLY A 91 -4.78 -13.08 12.99
C GLY A 91 -4.60 -14.44 13.70
N ALA A 92 -3.45 -14.65 14.33
CA ALA A 92 -3.19 -15.85 15.12
C ALA A 92 -4.14 -15.97 16.33
N ALA A 93 -4.40 -14.84 17.02
CA ALA A 93 -5.33 -14.80 18.16
C ALA A 93 -6.77 -15.11 17.73
N LEU A 94 -7.22 -14.63 16.56
CA LEU A 94 -8.52 -14.95 15.99
C LEU A 94 -8.67 -16.46 15.75
N LEU A 95 -7.68 -17.09 15.15
CA LEU A 95 -7.69 -18.54 14.91
C LEU A 95 -7.72 -19.34 16.22
N ALA A 96 -6.90 -18.94 17.20
CA ALA A 96 -6.88 -19.58 18.50
C ALA A 96 -8.23 -19.44 19.24
N ALA A 97 -8.82 -18.25 19.23
CA ALA A 97 -10.10 -17.97 19.87
C ALA A 97 -11.27 -18.81 19.32
N VAL A 98 -11.28 -19.05 18.00
CA VAL A 98 -12.24 -19.95 17.38
C VAL A 98 -11.94 -21.41 17.72
N LYS A 99 -10.67 -21.81 17.75
CA LYS A 99 -10.28 -23.19 18.06
C LYS A 99 -10.65 -23.61 19.49
N VAL A 100 -10.59 -22.67 20.45
CA VAL A 100 -10.99 -22.91 21.84
C VAL A 100 -12.49 -22.61 22.08
N GLU A 101 -13.26 -22.46 21.01
CA GLU A 101 -14.71 -22.25 21.04
C GLU A 101 -15.17 -20.96 21.77
N LEU A 102 -14.26 -19.98 21.93
CA LEU A 102 -14.59 -18.65 22.47
C LEU A 102 -15.50 -17.88 21.50
N TYR A 103 -15.36 -18.12 20.19
CA TYR A 103 -16.22 -17.62 19.13
C TYR A 103 -16.63 -18.75 18.20
N GLN A 104 -17.85 -18.68 17.69
CA GLN A 104 -18.43 -19.68 16.80
C GLN A 104 -17.67 -19.80 15.47
N ASP A 105 -17.17 -18.67 14.93
CA ASP A 105 -16.45 -18.61 13.67
C ASP A 105 -15.48 -17.41 13.63
N ILE A 106 -14.61 -17.40 12.63
CA ILE A 106 -13.63 -16.30 12.43
C ILE A 106 -14.34 -14.97 12.21
N LYS A 107 -15.51 -14.95 11.61
CA LYS A 107 -16.24 -13.72 11.28
C LYS A 107 -16.81 -13.07 12.56
N SER A 108 -17.32 -13.84 13.48
CA SER A 108 -17.78 -13.37 14.80
C SER A 108 -16.61 -12.89 15.66
N ALA A 109 -15.50 -13.65 15.68
CA ALA A 109 -14.27 -13.26 16.37
C ALA A 109 -13.71 -11.94 15.79
N ALA A 110 -13.63 -11.82 14.47
CA ALA A 110 -13.13 -10.61 13.81
C ALA A 110 -13.99 -9.37 14.11
N ARG A 111 -15.32 -9.51 14.12
CA ARG A 111 -16.23 -8.42 14.48
C ARG A 111 -16.02 -7.92 15.91
N SER A 112 -15.68 -8.82 16.82
CA SER A 112 -15.46 -8.50 18.24
C SER A 112 -14.06 -7.96 18.51
N MET A 113 -13.03 -8.45 17.81
CA MET A 113 -11.62 -8.16 18.12
C MET A 113 -10.98 -7.10 17.21
N LEU A 114 -11.55 -6.85 16.02
CA LEU A 114 -10.98 -5.87 15.09
C LEU A 114 -11.68 -4.53 15.24
N HIS A 115 -10.90 -3.52 15.62
CA HIS A 115 -11.39 -2.15 15.76
C HIS A 115 -10.58 -1.21 14.87
N ILE A 116 -11.26 -0.20 14.32
CA ILE A 116 -10.64 0.88 13.56
C ILE A 116 -10.26 1.98 14.55
N ARG A 117 -9.04 2.47 14.44
CA ARG A 117 -8.53 3.58 15.24
C ARG A 117 -8.94 4.92 14.66
N ASP A 118 -8.64 5.10 13.38
CA ASP A 118 -8.92 6.32 12.61
C ASP A 118 -9.02 6.01 11.11
N SER A 119 -9.49 6.99 10.33
CA SER A 119 -9.68 6.86 8.89
C SER A 119 -9.22 8.12 8.17
N TYR A 120 -8.77 7.93 6.93
CA TYR A 120 -8.18 8.92 6.05
C TYR A 120 -8.93 8.93 4.73
N GLU A 121 -9.49 10.06 4.36
CA GLU A 121 -10.17 10.25 3.08
C GLU A 121 -9.20 10.84 2.05
N PRO A 122 -9.31 10.44 0.78
CA PRO A 122 -8.50 11.01 -0.28
C PRO A 122 -8.88 12.47 -0.56
N SER A 123 -7.89 13.34 -0.66
CA SER A 123 -8.06 14.71 -1.15
C SER A 123 -8.13 14.69 -2.68
N LYS A 124 -9.21 15.22 -3.27
CA LYS A 124 -9.43 15.19 -4.73
C LYS A 124 -8.29 15.84 -5.52
N ASP A 125 -7.83 17.01 -5.08
CA ASP A 125 -6.78 17.75 -5.77
C ASP A 125 -5.43 17.05 -5.69
N ILE A 126 -5.11 16.52 -4.51
CA ILE A 126 -3.86 15.78 -4.28
C ILE A 126 -3.89 14.45 -5.03
N SER A 127 -5.01 13.72 -5.00
CA SER A 127 -5.18 12.45 -5.72
C SER A 127 -5.00 12.63 -7.23
N TYR A 128 -5.51 13.73 -7.82
CA TYR A 128 -5.29 14.02 -9.23
C TYR A 128 -3.80 14.22 -9.57
N ARG A 129 -3.06 14.94 -8.71
CA ARG A 129 -1.60 15.12 -8.89
C ARG A 129 -0.86 13.79 -8.79
N TYR A 130 -1.25 12.90 -7.87
CA TYR A 130 -0.66 11.57 -7.74
C TYR A 130 -1.05 10.64 -8.88
N GLU A 131 -2.19 10.83 -9.52
CA GLU A 131 -2.55 10.07 -10.72
C GLU A 131 -1.55 10.30 -11.85
N LEU A 132 -1.11 11.55 -12.08
CA LEU A 132 -0.08 11.86 -13.07
C LEU A 132 1.27 11.23 -12.73
N LYS A 133 1.70 11.34 -11.46
CA LYS A 133 2.94 10.70 -10.99
C LYS A 133 2.87 9.17 -11.10
N TYR A 134 1.71 8.58 -10.82
CA TYR A 134 1.51 7.13 -10.89
C TYR A 134 1.63 6.60 -12.32
N ARG A 135 1.12 7.32 -13.31
CA ARG A 135 1.31 6.96 -14.73
C ARG A 135 2.78 6.97 -15.11
N GLN A 136 3.53 7.99 -14.73
CA GLN A 136 4.98 8.03 -14.93
C GLN A 136 5.69 6.85 -14.24
N TYR A 137 5.27 6.50 -13.03
CA TYR A 137 5.78 5.32 -12.32
C TYR A 137 5.56 4.03 -13.10
N LEU A 138 4.35 3.81 -13.63
CA LEU A 138 4.03 2.63 -14.43
C LEU A 138 4.87 2.53 -15.70
N GLU A 139 5.11 3.63 -16.40
CA GLU A 139 5.99 3.70 -17.56
C GLU A 139 7.44 3.32 -17.21
N LEU A 140 7.98 3.85 -16.11
CA LEU A 140 9.33 3.52 -15.64
C LEU A 140 9.47 2.04 -15.29
N VAL A 141 8.49 1.46 -14.58
CA VAL A 141 8.49 0.03 -14.23
C VAL A 141 8.41 -0.82 -15.49
N SER A 142 7.54 -0.47 -16.44
CA SER A 142 7.36 -1.17 -17.71
C SER A 142 8.63 -1.14 -18.58
N ASN A 143 9.29 0.01 -18.69
CA ASN A 143 10.51 0.16 -19.49
C ASN A 143 11.72 -0.51 -18.84
N GLY A 144 11.83 -0.49 -17.50
CA GLY A 144 12.88 -1.20 -16.78
C GLY A 144 12.81 -2.73 -16.93
N ILE A 145 11.63 -3.27 -17.23
CA ILE A 145 11.46 -4.69 -17.55
C ILE A 145 11.94 -4.99 -18.97
N LYS A 146 11.67 -4.10 -19.94
CA LYS A 146 12.03 -4.29 -21.36
C LYS A 146 13.54 -4.27 -21.61
N THR A 147 14.30 -3.43 -20.91
CA THR A 147 15.77 -3.33 -21.10
C THR A 147 16.54 -4.56 -20.63
N ARG A 148 15.89 -5.50 -19.92
CA ARG A 148 16.52 -6.74 -19.41
C ARG A 148 16.08 -8.01 -20.10
N GLY A 149 15.01 -7.98 -20.88
CA GLY A 149 14.54 -9.12 -21.69
C GLY A 149 15.24 -9.28 -23.03
N GLY A 150 16.22 -8.44 -23.35
CA GLY A 150 16.90 -8.38 -24.65
C GLY A 150 18.34 -8.93 -24.70
N SER A 151 18.78 -9.66 -23.66
CA SER A 151 20.10 -10.32 -23.65
C SER A 151 19.95 -11.75 -23.14
N ALA A 152 19.51 -12.62 -24.04
CA ALA A 152 19.75 -14.05 -24.02
C ALA A 152 20.09 -14.50 -25.44
#